data_6e94a9fca62e9183e37ebc6f86880cdd
#
_entry.id   6e94a9fca62e9183e37ebc6f86880cdd
#
_cell.length_a   1.000
_cell.length_b   1.000
_cell.length_c   1.000
_cell.angle_alpha   90.00
_cell.angle_beta   90.00
_cell.angle_gamma   90.00
#
_symmetry.space_group_name_H-M   'P 1'
#
loop_
_entity.id
_entity.type
_entity.pdbx_description
1 polymer ?
#
loop_
_entity_poly.entity_id
_entity_poly.type
_entity_poly.pdbx_seq_one_letter_code
_entity_poly.pdbx_strand_id
1 'polypeptide(L)'
;MRRKASERPLYGTRRRGADGYPTGDASGDACFGIIRGMKMHLSVKAPLSAAVFLVAIIKAVSVDAAGVSVPNTMYDHSDPVDLPKLLEGRDGRRIATAEDWEKVRRPEILDFFTRNVYGIRPVERPNDLRFESIGEDLDMPGIDAIRKRVRISFSGAHGAWGFDACVFVPRSASPGKPVPAFLLICNRSMARFADIDRKRRTEFFPVEEMLRRGYAAAVFRNTDLAKDDYHPYFSANGVAVIQDPPFTNGFYACWAKERTETSWGAISVWAWGASRVLDWLETVPGIDSRRVAVVGHSRGGKTALWAGATDRRFALVCANDSGCCGAKLNHVAVSMSETIRQDNNNNPHWFCRAFRQFNGRDFVLPYDQHWLAALVAPRLLYIASASGDAGAGPWGEFLTARHASPAWTLYGNDGLVEDGPYRIEVPFHVGRVGYHLRKGDHDLTLYDWSRFMDFADRHLR
;
A
#
# COMPACT_ATOMS: atom_id res chain seq x y z
N MET A 1 -27.26 -51.57 46.01
CA MET A 1 -28.41 -51.00 46.79
C MET A 1 -28.74 -49.66 46.17
N ARG A 2 -29.82 -49.61 45.45
CA ARG A 2 -30.97 -48.70 45.55
C ARG A 2 -30.63 -47.22 45.32
N ARG A 3 -31.00 -46.68 44.17
CA ARG A 3 -32.27 -45.98 43.78
C ARG A 3 -32.24 -44.52 44.18
N LYS A 4 -32.69 -43.55 43.47
CA LYS A 4 -33.58 -43.23 42.34
C LYS A 4 -33.41 -41.75 42.10
N ALA A 5 -33.39 -41.23 40.91
CA ALA A 5 -34.46 -40.79 40.02
C ALA A 5 -35.13 -39.46 40.43
N SER A 6 -35.22 -38.61 39.48
CA SER A 6 -36.31 -37.83 38.83
C SER A 6 -36.32 -36.36 39.27
N GLU A 7 -36.63 -35.36 38.50
CA GLU A 7 -37.67 -35.21 37.44
C GLU A 7 -37.40 -33.91 36.66
N ARG A 8 -37.86 -33.89 35.41
CA ARG A 8 -38.14 -32.66 34.62
C ARG A 8 -39.59 -32.21 34.91
N PRO A 9 -39.97 -30.97 34.59
CA PRO A 9 -40.86 -30.78 33.43
C PRO A 9 -40.54 -29.52 32.60
N LEU A 10 -40.58 -29.59 31.32
CA LEU A 10 -41.52 -29.23 30.23
C LEU A 10 -42.35 -27.95 30.41
N TYR A 11 -42.21 -27.07 29.44
CA TYR A 11 -43.12 -26.20 28.68
C TYR A 11 -42.37 -25.00 28.18
N GLY A 12 -42.43 -24.52 26.94
CA GLY A 12 -43.37 -24.65 25.88
C GLY A 12 -42.88 -23.90 24.65
N THR A 13 -43.20 -24.40 23.52
CA THR A 13 -42.97 -23.91 22.18
C THR A 13 -43.59 -22.56 21.89
N ARG A 14 -42.84 -21.62 21.26
CA ARG A 14 -43.41 -20.71 20.25
C ARG A 14 -42.41 -20.41 19.16
N ARG A 15 -42.67 -20.89 17.96
CA ARG A 15 -42.13 -20.46 16.68
C ARG A 15 -42.65 -19.07 16.33
N ARG A 16 -41.77 -18.20 15.87
CA ARG A 16 -41.89 -17.11 14.87
C ARG A 16 -40.50 -16.52 14.77
N GLY A 17 -39.92 -16.25 13.67
CA GLY A 17 -40.21 -16.01 12.30
C GLY A 17 -38.87 -15.57 11.73
N ALA A 18 -38.48 -16.10 10.58
CA ALA A 18 -37.29 -15.71 9.87
C ALA A 18 -37.36 -14.24 9.49
N ASP A 19 -36.32 -13.47 9.86
CA ASP A 19 -35.95 -12.27 9.12
C ASP A 19 -34.43 -12.24 9.06
N GLY A 20 -33.93 -12.45 7.84
CA GLY A 20 -32.54 -12.45 7.50
C GLY A 20 -31.96 -11.03 7.58
N TYR A 21 -30.87 -10.87 8.28
CA TYR A 21 -30.02 -9.70 8.12
C TYR A 21 -29.15 -9.90 6.86
N PRO A 22 -29.19 -8.96 5.91
CA PRO A 22 -28.26 -9.00 4.79
C PRO A 22 -26.87 -8.65 5.33
N THR A 23 -25.90 -9.54 5.13
CA THR A 23 -24.48 -9.25 5.24
C THR A 23 -24.13 -8.28 4.12
N GLY A 24 -24.25 -6.99 4.40
CA GLY A 24 -23.79 -5.93 3.49
C GLY A 24 -22.28 -5.85 3.52
N ASP A 25 -21.68 -6.27 2.42
CA ASP A 25 -20.29 -6.05 2.09
C ASP A 25 -20.13 -4.55 1.78
N ALA A 26 -19.84 -3.75 2.81
CA ALA A 26 -19.57 -2.32 2.67
C ALA A 26 -18.10 -2.11 2.29
N SER A 27 -17.76 -2.47 1.05
CA SER A 27 -16.55 -1.97 0.39
C SER A 27 -16.79 -0.53 -0.06
N GLY A 28 -15.88 0.38 0.30
CA GLY A 28 -15.90 1.82 0.16
C GLY A 28 -16.22 2.45 -1.21
N ASP A 29 -17.46 2.32 -1.68
CA ASP A 29 -17.98 3.03 -2.85
C ASP A 29 -19.05 4.07 -2.49
N ALA A 30 -19.14 4.51 -1.23
CA ALA A 30 -20.19 5.39 -0.73
C ALA A 30 -19.77 6.85 -0.55
N CYS A 31 -18.97 7.44 -1.44
CA CYS A 31 -18.70 8.88 -1.43
C CYS A 31 -19.00 9.65 -2.73
N PHE A 32 -19.53 9.02 -3.77
CA PHE A 32 -19.80 9.70 -5.06
C PHE A 32 -21.28 9.75 -5.49
N GLY A 33 -22.22 9.64 -4.56
CA GLY A 33 -23.65 9.47 -4.85
C GLY A 33 -24.58 10.66 -4.57
N ILE A 34 -24.13 11.85 -4.18
CA ILE A 34 -25.04 12.97 -3.84
C ILE A 34 -24.58 14.28 -4.50
N ILE A 35 -24.62 14.39 -5.81
CA ILE A 35 -24.83 15.65 -6.53
C ILE A 35 -25.54 15.35 -7.86
N ARG A 36 -26.79 14.91 -7.78
CA ARG A 36 -27.76 15.04 -8.89
C ARG A 36 -29.11 15.35 -8.28
N GLY A 37 -29.50 16.63 -8.32
CA GLY A 37 -30.89 16.99 -8.09
C GLY A 37 -31.18 18.18 -7.19
N MET A 38 -30.33 19.21 -7.13
CA MET A 38 -30.76 20.49 -6.55
C MET A 38 -30.82 21.56 -7.65
N LYS A 39 -32.03 21.83 -8.15
CA LYS A 39 -32.32 23.10 -8.82
C LYS A 39 -32.34 24.18 -7.75
N MET A 40 -31.26 24.94 -7.62
CA MET A 40 -31.24 26.15 -6.78
C MET A 40 -31.77 27.33 -7.60
N HIS A 41 -32.90 27.88 -7.20
CA HIS A 41 -33.26 29.23 -7.52
C HIS A 41 -32.44 30.20 -6.66
N LEU A 42 -31.39 30.78 -7.23
CA LEU A 42 -30.65 31.86 -6.59
C LEU A 42 -31.25 33.20 -6.96
N SER A 43 -31.92 33.82 -6.00
CA SER A 43 -32.14 35.26 -5.99
C SER A 43 -31.09 35.85 -5.04
N VAL A 44 -29.99 36.38 -5.58
CA VAL A 44 -28.98 37.05 -4.77
C VAL A 44 -28.61 38.37 -5.38
N LYS A 45 -28.89 39.44 -4.68
CA LYS A 45 -28.24 40.74 -4.85
C LYS A 45 -26.88 40.67 -4.17
N ALA A 46 -25.79 40.45 -4.92
CA ALA A 46 -24.42 40.50 -4.41
C ALA A 46 -23.65 41.68 -5.04
N PRO A 47 -22.74 42.32 -4.34
CA PRO A 47 -21.97 43.44 -4.83
C PRO A 47 -20.93 43.01 -5.87
N LEU A 48 -20.61 43.90 -6.79
CA LEU A 48 -19.80 43.70 -8.01
C LEU A 48 -18.41 43.07 -7.83
N SER A 49 -17.87 42.97 -6.62
CA SER A 49 -16.55 42.41 -6.33
C SER A 49 -16.51 40.87 -6.33
N ALA A 50 -17.66 40.21 -6.15
CA ALA A 50 -17.74 38.74 -6.14
C ALA A 50 -17.88 38.15 -7.57
N ALA A 51 -18.30 38.94 -8.54
CA ALA A 51 -18.49 38.50 -9.93
C ALA A 51 -17.17 38.31 -10.70
N VAL A 52 -16.10 38.98 -10.30
CA VAL A 52 -14.80 38.92 -10.99
C VAL A 52 -14.06 37.60 -10.64
N PHE A 53 -14.27 37.05 -9.45
CA PHE A 53 -13.66 35.77 -9.06
C PHE A 53 -14.36 34.54 -9.70
N LEU A 54 -15.67 34.61 -9.94
CA LEU A 54 -16.42 33.49 -10.52
C LEU A 54 -16.22 33.37 -12.03
N VAL A 55 -15.94 34.47 -12.73
CA VAL A 55 -15.69 34.49 -14.20
C VAL A 55 -14.27 33.97 -14.54
N ALA A 56 -13.32 34.07 -13.61
CA ALA A 56 -11.97 33.52 -13.82
C ALA A 56 -11.93 31.97 -13.77
N ILE A 57 -12.87 31.35 -13.04
CA ILE A 57 -12.95 29.87 -12.92
C ILE A 57 -13.66 29.23 -14.12
N ILE A 58 -14.55 29.97 -14.84
CA ILE A 58 -15.30 29.41 -15.96
C ILE A 58 -14.57 29.51 -17.32
N LYS A 59 -13.52 30.30 -17.45
CA LYS A 59 -12.74 30.45 -18.69
C LYS A 59 -11.65 29.41 -18.95
N ALA A 60 -11.48 28.44 -18.06
CA ALA A 60 -10.39 27.44 -18.15
C ALA A 60 -10.82 26.08 -18.76
N VAL A 61 -12.02 25.98 -19.34
CA VAL A 61 -12.45 24.75 -20.01
C VAL A 61 -12.71 25.04 -21.49
N SER A 62 -11.67 25.04 -22.30
CA SER A 62 -11.80 24.88 -23.74
C SER A 62 -11.51 23.42 -24.11
N VAL A 63 -12.53 22.70 -24.51
CA VAL A 63 -12.44 21.33 -25.04
C VAL A 63 -12.02 21.45 -26.52
N ASP A 64 -10.80 21.04 -26.84
CA ASP A 64 -10.36 20.87 -28.21
C ASP A 64 -10.46 19.38 -28.59
N ALA A 65 -11.11 19.09 -29.73
CA ALA A 65 -11.57 17.77 -30.15
C ALA A 65 -10.46 16.85 -30.72
N ALA A 66 -9.20 17.16 -30.47
CA ALA A 66 -8.06 16.37 -30.95
C ALA A 66 -7.08 16.07 -29.81
N GLY A 67 -7.36 15.01 -29.09
CA GLY A 67 -6.50 14.52 -27.99
C GLY A 67 -6.88 15.11 -26.66
N VAL A 68 -7.40 14.27 -25.76
CA VAL A 68 -7.70 14.65 -24.37
C VAL A 68 -6.39 14.98 -23.67
N SER A 69 -5.95 16.23 -23.76
CA SER A 69 -5.03 16.77 -22.76
C SER A 69 -5.84 16.93 -21.47
N VAL A 70 -5.47 16.21 -20.43
CA VAL A 70 -5.94 16.52 -19.08
C VAL A 70 -5.68 18.00 -18.86
N PRO A 71 -6.66 18.82 -18.45
CA PRO A 71 -6.40 20.24 -18.27
C PRO A 71 -5.26 20.40 -17.26
N ASN A 72 -4.18 21.02 -17.68
CA ASN A 72 -3.00 21.33 -16.87
C ASN A 72 -3.30 22.25 -15.67
N THR A 73 -4.57 22.62 -15.50
CA THR A 73 -5.03 23.60 -14.50
C THR A 73 -5.51 22.98 -13.19
N MET A 74 -5.56 21.64 -13.07
CA MET A 74 -5.91 20.99 -11.79
C MET A 74 -4.70 20.72 -10.88
N TYR A 75 -3.49 20.81 -11.40
CA TYR A 75 -2.26 20.56 -10.64
C TYR A 75 -1.35 21.78 -10.81
N ASP A 76 -0.98 22.41 -9.71
CA ASP A 76 0.20 23.26 -9.69
C ASP A 76 1.42 22.33 -9.81
N HIS A 77 2.00 22.28 -11.01
CA HIS A 77 3.17 21.46 -11.32
C HIS A 77 4.46 22.16 -10.88
N SER A 78 4.40 23.06 -9.89
CA SER A 78 5.59 23.64 -9.30
C SER A 78 6.32 22.62 -8.43
N ASP A 79 7.64 22.66 -8.46
CA ASP A 79 8.45 21.94 -7.48
C ASP A 79 8.29 22.64 -6.11
N PRO A 80 8.17 21.87 -5.02
CA PRO A 80 8.10 22.44 -3.68
C PRO A 80 9.38 23.20 -3.34
N VAL A 81 9.25 24.41 -2.81
CA VAL A 81 10.38 25.34 -2.58
C VAL A 81 11.25 24.90 -1.39
N ASP A 82 10.68 24.23 -0.38
CA ASP A 82 11.35 23.92 0.90
C ASP A 82 11.17 22.46 1.35
N LEU A 83 11.61 21.51 0.54
CA LEU A 83 11.62 20.10 0.95
C LEU A 83 12.72 19.84 2.01
N PRO A 84 12.44 19.02 3.03
CA PRO A 84 13.46 18.53 3.94
C PRO A 84 14.59 17.85 3.17
N LYS A 85 15.83 18.27 3.41
CA LYS A 85 16.98 17.81 2.64
C LYS A 85 17.25 16.32 2.84
N LEU A 86 17.25 15.55 1.75
CA LEU A 86 17.51 14.12 1.79
C LEU A 86 18.96 13.81 2.21
N LEU A 87 19.93 14.48 1.59
CA LEU A 87 21.36 14.23 1.76
C LEU A 87 22.01 15.16 2.79
N GLU A 88 21.31 15.42 3.90
CA GLU A 88 21.81 16.15 5.06
C GLU A 88 21.46 15.37 6.34
N GLY A 89 22.47 15.08 7.17
CA GLY A 89 22.27 14.41 8.47
C GLY A 89 21.58 15.33 9.48
N ARG A 90 21.12 14.77 10.61
CA ARG A 90 20.50 15.53 11.71
C ARG A 90 21.43 16.59 12.29
N ASP A 91 22.74 16.37 12.18
CA ASP A 91 23.80 17.29 12.62
C ASP A 91 24.15 18.38 11.58
N GLY A 92 23.41 18.45 10.47
CA GLY A 92 23.65 19.37 9.37
C GLY A 92 24.79 18.93 8.42
N ARG A 93 25.43 17.79 8.65
CA ARG A 93 26.51 17.29 7.80
C ARG A 93 25.95 16.84 6.45
N ARG A 94 26.64 17.21 5.38
CA ARG A 94 26.36 16.71 4.03
C ARG A 94 26.65 15.21 3.93
N ILE A 95 25.74 14.46 3.37
CA ILE A 95 25.88 13.06 3.01
C ILE A 95 26.37 13.00 1.55
N ALA A 96 27.62 12.59 1.33
CA ALA A 96 28.26 12.67 0.04
C ALA A 96 28.64 11.29 -0.54
N THR A 97 28.64 10.25 0.26
CA THR A 97 29.05 8.90 -0.14
C THR A 97 28.01 7.85 0.22
N ALA A 98 28.05 6.69 -0.43
CA ALA A 98 27.23 5.54 -0.08
C ALA A 98 27.51 5.08 1.38
N GLU A 99 28.75 5.22 1.86
CA GLU A 99 29.13 4.88 3.23
C GLU A 99 28.46 5.82 4.25
N ASP A 100 28.47 7.14 4.02
CA ASP A 100 27.77 8.11 4.84
C ASP A 100 26.25 7.83 4.88
N TRP A 101 25.70 7.49 3.70
CA TRP A 101 24.29 7.11 3.60
C TRP A 101 23.98 5.88 4.44
N GLU A 102 24.73 4.78 4.29
CA GLU A 102 24.47 3.53 5.00
C GLU A 102 24.71 3.62 6.50
N LYS A 103 25.75 4.34 6.92
CA LYS A 103 26.15 4.39 8.33
C LYS A 103 25.42 5.50 9.12
N VAL A 104 24.98 6.56 8.46
CA VAL A 104 24.43 7.74 9.14
C VAL A 104 23.02 8.02 8.68
N ARG A 105 22.81 8.43 7.43
CA ARG A 105 21.54 9.01 7.01
C ARG A 105 20.40 7.99 6.92
N ARG A 106 20.65 6.85 6.30
CA ARG A 106 19.67 5.77 6.19
C ARG A 106 19.15 5.30 7.56
N PRO A 107 20.00 5.02 8.56
CA PRO A 107 19.54 4.73 9.93
C PRO A 107 18.73 5.85 10.57
N GLU A 108 19.13 7.13 10.39
CA GLU A 108 18.37 8.27 10.90
C GLU A 108 16.95 8.36 10.33
N ILE A 109 16.83 8.18 9.00
CA ILE A 109 15.54 8.20 8.32
C ILE A 109 14.69 7.00 8.77
N LEU A 110 15.28 5.81 8.81
CA LEU A 110 14.56 4.59 9.22
C LEU A 110 14.06 4.71 10.67
N ASP A 111 14.90 5.20 11.60
CA ASP A 111 14.51 5.44 12.99
C ASP A 111 13.37 6.48 13.07
N PHE A 112 13.44 7.54 12.27
CA PHE A 112 12.39 8.55 12.23
C PHE A 112 11.03 7.95 11.86
N PHE A 113 10.94 7.22 10.73
CA PHE A 113 9.70 6.59 10.29
C PHE A 113 9.23 5.51 11.26
N THR A 114 10.15 4.76 11.84
CA THR A 114 9.83 3.74 12.84
C THR A 114 9.19 4.35 14.08
N ARG A 115 9.74 5.44 14.61
CA ARG A 115 9.23 6.01 15.88
C ARG A 115 8.02 6.92 15.71
N ASN A 116 7.93 7.59 14.55
CA ASN A 116 6.96 8.67 14.39
C ASN A 116 5.82 8.36 13.42
N VAL A 117 5.95 7.30 12.59
CA VAL A 117 4.94 7.00 11.55
C VAL A 117 4.43 5.57 11.67
N TYR A 118 5.29 4.57 11.47
CA TYR A 118 4.85 3.17 11.35
C TYR A 118 4.85 2.39 12.65
N GLY A 119 5.60 2.85 13.65
CA GLY A 119 5.75 2.21 14.96
C GLY A 119 6.83 1.15 15.02
N ILE A 120 7.29 0.89 16.25
CA ILE A 120 8.37 -0.04 16.56
C ILE A 120 7.86 -1.47 16.51
N ARG A 121 8.50 -2.32 15.71
CA ARG A 121 8.21 -3.75 15.63
C ARG A 121 8.75 -4.45 16.87
N PRO A 122 7.98 -5.33 17.51
CA PRO A 122 8.45 -6.09 18.69
C PRO A 122 9.42 -7.22 18.31
N VAL A 123 9.41 -7.64 17.05
CA VAL A 123 10.24 -8.71 16.52
C VAL A 123 10.49 -8.54 15.03
N GLU A 124 11.70 -8.79 14.58
CA GLU A 124 12.01 -8.79 13.14
C GLU A 124 11.62 -10.13 12.49
N ARG A 125 12.13 -11.25 13.02
CA ARG A 125 11.78 -12.60 12.59
C ARG A 125 11.62 -13.49 13.82
N PRO A 126 10.46 -14.17 13.99
CA PRO A 126 10.27 -15.13 15.09
C PRO A 126 11.23 -16.31 14.96
N ASN A 127 11.76 -16.75 16.11
CA ASN A 127 12.67 -17.91 16.13
C ASN A 127 11.95 -19.23 15.82
N ASP A 128 10.65 -19.30 16.08
CA ASP A 128 9.78 -20.46 15.88
C ASP A 128 8.91 -20.36 14.62
N LEU A 129 9.32 -19.52 13.67
CA LEU A 129 8.60 -19.36 12.38
C LEU A 129 8.52 -20.70 11.66
N ARG A 130 7.30 -21.10 11.29
CA ARG A 130 7.02 -22.39 10.64
C ARG A 130 6.25 -22.18 9.34
N PHE A 131 6.51 -23.09 8.41
CA PHE A 131 5.84 -23.15 7.10
C PHE A 131 5.20 -24.53 6.95
N GLU A 132 3.86 -24.57 6.96
CA GLU A 132 3.10 -25.82 6.85
C GLU A 132 2.29 -25.78 5.54
N SER A 133 2.48 -26.78 4.68
CA SER A 133 1.71 -26.86 3.42
C SER A 133 0.22 -26.99 3.70
N ILE A 134 -0.60 -26.22 2.99
CA ILE A 134 -2.06 -26.32 3.04
C ILE A 134 -2.53 -27.17 1.88
N GLY A 135 -2.74 -28.44 2.16
CA GLY A 135 -3.06 -29.45 1.14
C GLY A 135 -1.86 -29.78 0.25
N GLU A 136 -2.13 -30.48 -0.82
CA GLU A 136 -1.11 -30.84 -1.81
C GLU A 136 -0.86 -29.70 -2.79
N ASP A 137 0.33 -29.72 -3.40
CA ASP A 137 0.64 -28.84 -4.52
C ASP A 137 -0.33 -29.16 -5.68
N LEU A 138 -1.03 -28.14 -6.17
CA LEU A 138 -2.04 -28.30 -7.19
C LEU A 138 -1.49 -27.92 -8.56
N ASP A 139 -1.58 -28.89 -9.46
CA ASP A 139 -1.42 -28.64 -10.88
C ASP A 139 -2.63 -27.85 -11.42
N MET A 140 -2.39 -26.65 -11.93
CA MET A 140 -3.45 -25.73 -12.32
C MET A 140 -3.93 -26.00 -13.75
N PRO A 141 -5.16 -26.52 -13.96
CA PRO A 141 -5.66 -26.77 -15.31
C PRO A 141 -5.72 -25.48 -16.16
N GLY A 142 -5.14 -25.55 -17.36
CA GLY A 142 -5.14 -24.42 -18.29
C GLY A 142 -4.21 -23.25 -17.91
N ILE A 143 -3.32 -23.47 -16.92
CA ILE A 143 -2.26 -22.56 -16.54
C ILE A 143 -0.98 -23.37 -16.40
N ASP A 144 0.11 -22.95 -17.05
CA ASP A 144 1.40 -23.66 -16.98
C ASP A 144 2.14 -23.39 -15.67
N ALA A 145 1.53 -23.79 -14.55
CA ALA A 145 2.05 -23.57 -13.21
C ALA A 145 1.60 -24.61 -12.19
N ILE A 146 2.39 -24.72 -11.13
CA ILE A 146 2.05 -25.42 -9.90
C ILE A 146 1.67 -24.39 -8.84
N ARG A 147 0.49 -24.51 -8.25
CA ARG A 147 0.06 -23.71 -7.12
C ARG A 147 0.50 -24.34 -5.80
N LYS A 148 1.22 -23.61 -4.99
CA LYS A 148 1.59 -23.97 -3.62
C LYS A 148 0.90 -23.04 -2.64
N ARG A 149 0.44 -23.60 -1.51
CA ARG A 149 -0.17 -22.85 -0.42
C ARG A 149 0.53 -23.19 0.87
N VAL A 150 0.65 -22.19 1.76
CA VAL A 150 1.34 -22.34 3.03
C VAL A 150 0.58 -21.64 4.15
N ARG A 151 0.56 -22.27 5.32
CA ARG A 151 0.29 -21.62 6.60
C ARG A 151 1.61 -21.18 7.18
N ILE A 152 1.77 -19.88 7.38
CA ILE A 152 2.92 -19.28 8.05
C ILE A 152 2.50 -19.02 9.49
N SER A 153 3.11 -19.70 10.45
CA SER A 153 2.77 -19.63 11.86
C SER A 153 3.97 -19.30 12.74
N PHE A 154 3.72 -18.68 13.88
CA PHE A 154 4.72 -18.21 14.82
C PHE A 154 4.09 -17.94 16.19
N SER A 155 4.92 -17.82 17.23
CA SER A 155 4.49 -17.42 18.57
C SER A 155 5.09 -16.07 18.95
N GLY A 156 4.31 -15.29 19.68
CA GLY A 156 4.75 -14.10 20.39
C GLY A 156 4.78 -14.36 21.89
N ALA A 157 5.10 -13.32 22.66
CA ALA A 157 5.18 -13.39 24.12
C ALA A 157 3.83 -13.78 24.80
N HIS A 158 2.71 -13.59 24.13
CA HIS A 158 1.36 -13.75 24.70
C HIS A 158 0.44 -14.67 23.88
N GLY A 159 0.95 -15.42 22.92
CA GLY A 159 0.16 -16.34 22.11
C GLY A 159 0.75 -16.64 20.75
N ALA A 160 0.06 -17.48 19.98
CA ALA A 160 0.45 -17.85 18.63
C ALA A 160 -0.50 -17.22 17.60
N TRP A 161 0.02 -16.99 16.39
CA TRP A 161 -0.75 -16.52 15.25
C TRP A 161 -0.26 -17.18 13.96
N GLY A 162 -1.02 -17.04 12.91
CA GLY A 162 -0.62 -17.50 11.59
C GLY A 162 -1.54 -16.95 10.51
N PHE A 163 -1.01 -16.90 9.31
CA PHE A 163 -1.72 -16.45 8.11
C PHE A 163 -1.31 -17.29 6.91
N ASP A 164 -2.11 -17.22 5.85
CA ASP A 164 -1.92 -18.03 4.67
C ASP A 164 -1.29 -17.22 3.53
N ALA A 165 -0.45 -17.89 2.74
CA ALA A 165 0.08 -17.37 1.51
C ALA A 165 -0.03 -18.40 0.37
N CYS A 166 0.02 -17.91 -0.86
CA CYS A 166 -0.06 -18.71 -2.07
C CYS A 166 0.99 -18.26 -3.07
N VAL A 167 1.57 -19.19 -3.81
CA VAL A 167 2.42 -18.90 -4.97
C VAL A 167 2.09 -19.83 -6.13
N PHE A 168 2.08 -19.26 -7.35
CA PHE A 168 2.04 -19.97 -8.62
C PHE A 168 3.44 -19.98 -9.19
N VAL A 169 4.02 -21.17 -9.32
CA VAL A 169 5.38 -21.37 -9.84
C VAL A 169 5.28 -21.92 -11.26
N PRO A 170 5.87 -21.27 -12.29
CA PRO A 170 5.89 -21.81 -13.65
C PRO A 170 6.45 -23.24 -13.67
N ARG A 171 5.88 -24.16 -14.45
CA ARG A 171 6.41 -25.53 -14.58
C ARG A 171 7.83 -25.58 -15.14
N SER A 172 8.19 -24.57 -15.93
CA SER A 172 9.55 -24.46 -16.48
C SER A 172 10.60 -24.09 -15.42
N ALA A 173 10.17 -23.65 -14.23
CA ALA A 173 11.06 -23.29 -13.14
C ALA A 173 11.56 -24.55 -12.39
N SER A 174 12.83 -24.54 -12.00
CA SER A 174 13.46 -25.61 -11.23
C SER A 174 14.59 -25.04 -10.37
N PRO A 175 15.15 -25.80 -9.42
CA PRO A 175 16.33 -25.35 -8.68
C PRO A 175 17.51 -24.96 -9.57
N GLY A 176 17.69 -25.62 -10.72
CA GLY A 176 18.72 -25.30 -11.71
C GLY A 176 18.36 -24.13 -12.65
N LYS A 177 17.07 -23.73 -12.67
CA LYS A 177 16.56 -22.64 -13.49
C LYS A 177 15.50 -21.85 -12.70
N PRO A 178 15.89 -21.17 -11.61
CA PRO A 178 14.95 -20.44 -10.79
C PRO A 178 14.46 -19.17 -11.49
N VAL A 179 13.19 -18.80 -11.23
CA VAL A 179 12.54 -17.62 -11.80
C VAL A 179 12.36 -16.50 -10.77
N PRO A 180 12.35 -15.23 -11.18
CA PRO A 180 11.97 -14.13 -10.30
C PRO A 180 10.48 -14.22 -9.93
N ALA A 181 10.08 -13.53 -8.86
CA ALA A 181 8.70 -13.53 -8.40
C ALA A 181 8.17 -12.12 -8.11
N PHE A 182 6.86 -11.95 -8.30
CA PHE A 182 6.11 -10.81 -7.76
C PHE A 182 5.27 -11.27 -6.57
N LEU A 183 5.38 -10.57 -5.46
CA LEU A 183 4.58 -10.75 -4.25
C LEU A 183 3.57 -9.61 -4.11
N LEU A 184 2.28 -9.90 -4.30
CA LEU A 184 1.19 -8.96 -4.07
C LEU A 184 0.76 -8.95 -2.60
N ILE A 185 0.78 -7.78 -1.98
CA ILE A 185 0.11 -7.51 -0.71
C ILE A 185 -1.36 -7.20 -1.05
N CYS A 186 -2.23 -8.20 -0.94
CA CYS A 186 -3.62 -8.05 -1.31
C CYS A 186 -4.42 -7.35 -0.19
N ASN A 187 -4.84 -6.13 -0.45
CA ASN A 187 -5.64 -5.30 0.44
C ASN A 187 -7.15 -5.29 0.08
N ARG A 188 -7.57 -6.22 -0.77
CA ARG A 188 -8.95 -6.40 -1.22
C ARG A 188 -9.42 -7.83 -0.97
N SER A 189 -10.70 -8.12 -1.23
CA SER A 189 -11.24 -9.48 -1.14
C SER A 189 -10.47 -10.45 -2.05
N MET A 190 -9.86 -11.49 -1.49
CA MET A 190 -9.13 -12.50 -2.25
C MET A 190 -10.02 -13.17 -3.29
N ALA A 191 -11.22 -13.62 -2.91
CA ALA A 191 -12.15 -14.29 -3.82
C ALA A 191 -12.59 -13.43 -5.00
N ARG A 192 -12.59 -12.11 -4.83
CA ARG A 192 -13.04 -11.17 -5.87
C ARG A 192 -11.89 -10.62 -6.72
N PHE A 193 -10.73 -10.35 -6.14
CA PHE A 193 -9.64 -9.63 -6.78
C PHE A 193 -8.36 -10.45 -6.97
N ALA A 194 -8.11 -11.47 -6.14
CA ALA A 194 -6.92 -12.31 -6.21
C ALA A 194 -7.28 -13.79 -5.96
N ASP A 195 -8.27 -14.28 -6.69
CA ASP A 195 -8.78 -15.64 -6.55
C ASP A 195 -7.68 -16.69 -6.86
N ILE A 196 -7.21 -17.36 -5.82
CA ILE A 196 -6.15 -18.37 -5.93
C ILE A 196 -6.62 -19.70 -6.55
N ASP A 197 -7.93 -19.91 -6.64
CA ASP A 197 -8.50 -21.07 -7.37
C ASP A 197 -8.70 -20.76 -8.86
N ARG A 198 -8.43 -19.50 -9.27
CA ARG A 198 -8.54 -18.99 -10.66
C ARG A 198 -9.91 -19.24 -11.31
N LYS A 199 -10.96 -19.39 -10.50
CA LYS A 199 -12.36 -19.36 -10.98
C LYS A 199 -12.73 -17.99 -11.52
N ARG A 200 -12.08 -16.96 -10.99
CA ARG A 200 -12.12 -15.57 -11.45
C ARG A 200 -10.71 -15.09 -11.79
N ARG A 201 -10.53 -14.58 -13.00
CA ARG A 201 -9.32 -13.90 -13.45
C ARG A 201 -9.54 -12.40 -13.38
N THR A 202 -8.60 -11.65 -12.82
CA THR A 202 -8.70 -10.20 -12.66
C THR A 202 -7.41 -9.53 -13.06
N GLU A 203 -7.50 -8.28 -13.46
CA GLU A 203 -6.33 -7.44 -13.72
C GLU A 203 -5.57 -7.08 -12.44
N PHE A 204 -6.26 -7.08 -11.30
CA PHE A 204 -5.66 -6.79 -10.00
C PHE A 204 -4.58 -7.80 -9.60
N PHE A 205 -4.71 -9.06 -10.03
CA PHE A 205 -3.71 -10.13 -9.85
C PHE A 205 -3.65 -11.03 -11.10
N PRO A 206 -2.95 -10.60 -12.17
CA PRO A 206 -2.95 -11.26 -13.47
C PRO A 206 -1.91 -12.40 -13.50
N VAL A 207 -2.16 -13.47 -12.76
CA VAL A 207 -1.26 -14.62 -12.62
C VAL A 207 -0.81 -15.16 -13.97
N GLU A 208 -1.74 -15.32 -14.92
CA GLU A 208 -1.46 -15.88 -16.24
C GLU A 208 -0.45 -15.04 -17.02
N GLU A 209 -0.55 -13.72 -16.92
CA GLU A 209 0.39 -12.82 -17.59
C GLU A 209 1.77 -12.84 -16.93
N MET A 210 1.83 -12.89 -15.60
CA MET A 210 3.10 -13.02 -14.88
C MET A 210 3.82 -14.31 -15.26
N LEU A 211 3.10 -15.44 -15.27
CA LEU A 211 3.63 -16.76 -15.66
C LEU A 211 4.12 -16.77 -17.11
N ARG A 212 3.31 -16.21 -18.04
CA ARG A 212 3.67 -16.10 -19.46
C ARG A 212 4.98 -15.31 -19.64
N ARG A 213 5.23 -14.32 -18.81
CA ARG A 213 6.47 -13.54 -18.79
C ARG A 213 7.58 -14.20 -17.95
N GLY A 214 7.39 -15.43 -17.45
CA GLY A 214 8.39 -16.18 -16.73
C GLY A 214 8.62 -15.75 -15.28
N TYR A 215 7.62 -15.13 -14.65
CA TYR A 215 7.61 -14.79 -13.23
C TYR A 215 6.76 -15.76 -12.44
N ALA A 216 7.15 -16.08 -11.21
CA ALA A 216 6.24 -16.65 -10.23
C ALA A 216 5.34 -15.54 -9.67
N ALA A 217 4.09 -15.90 -9.31
CA ALA A 217 3.10 -14.99 -8.79
C ALA A 217 2.71 -15.38 -7.37
N ALA A 218 3.10 -14.58 -6.37
CA ALA A 218 2.81 -14.82 -4.97
C ALA A 218 1.80 -13.80 -4.43
N VAL A 219 1.00 -14.21 -3.44
CA VAL A 219 0.00 -13.35 -2.81
C VAL A 219 -0.28 -13.77 -1.38
N PHE A 220 -0.55 -12.81 -0.51
CA PHE A 220 -1.18 -13.02 0.79
C PHE A 220 -2.17 -11.89 1.07
N ARG A 221 -3.11 -12.14 1.98
CA ARG A 221 -4.10 -11.16 2.39
C ARG A 221 -3.59 -10.38 3.61
N ASN A 222 -3.53 -9.08 3.52
CA ASN A 222 -3.05 -8.22 4.61
C ASN A 222 -3.90 -8.34 5.88
N THR A 223 -5.23 -8.45 5.73
CA THR A 223 -6.19 -8.49 6.85
C THR A 223 -6.16 -9.81 7.64
N ASP A 224 -5.46 -10.85 7.16
CA ASP A 224 -5.24 -12.08 7.92
C ASP A 224 -4.22 -11.86 9.06
N LEU A 225 -3.42 -10.80 8.96
CA LEU A 225 -2.50 -10.34 9.99
C LEU A 225 -3.14 -9.29 10.90
N ALA A 226 -3.48 -8.14 10.36
CA ALA A 226 -4.12 -7.07 11.09
C ALA A 226 -5.36 -6.62 10.32
N LYS A 227 -6.51 -6.60 11.00
CA LYS A 227 -7.78 -6.20 10.40
C LYS A 227 -7.74 -4.77 9.88
N ASP A 228 -8.53 -4.51 8.84
CA ASP A 228 -8.66 -3.22 8.16
C ASP A 228 -10.15 -2.80 8.09
N ASP A 229 -10.87 -3.10 9.14
CA ASP A 229 -12.31 -2.89 9.28
C ASP A 229 -12.66 -1.83 10.35
N TYR A 230 -11.66 -1.03 10.75
CA TYR A 230 -11.89 0.02 11.72
C TYR A 230 -12.47 1.26 11.05
N HIS A 231 -13.71 1.59 11.41
CA HIS A 231 -14.39 2.80 10.95
C HIS A 231 -14.40 3.87 12.05
N PRO A 232 -14.17 5.14 11.70
CA PRO A 232 -14.25 6.22 12.67
C PRO A 232 -15.67 6.29 13.25
N TYR A 233 -15.76 6.46 14.57
CA TYR A 233 -17.00 6.74 15.24
C TYR A 233 -17.28 8.25 15.17
N PHE A 234 -18.45 8.63 14.71
CA PHE A 234 -18.87 10.03 14.75
C PHE A 234 -19.72 10.28 15.99
N SER A 235 -19.37 11.31 16.75
CA SER A 235 -20.21 11.79 17.86
C SER A 235 -21.57 12.28 17.34
N ALA A 236 -22.55 12.43 18.23
CA ALA A 236 -23.88 12.95 17.88
C ALA A 236 -23.83 14.32 17.18
N ASN A 237 -22.73 15.06 17.34
CA ASN A 237 -22.49 16.37 16.71
C ASN A 237 -21.71 16.26 15.38
N GLY A 238 -21.55 15.08 14.82
CA GLY A 238 -20.82 14.86 13.56
C GLY A 238 -19.29 15.03 13.67
N VAL A 239 -18.74 15.15 14.89
CA VAL A 239 -17.29 15.21 15.11
C VAL A 239 -16.73 13.79 15.13
N ALA A 240 -15.71 13.53 14.31
CA ALA A 240 -15.02 12.24 14.32
C ALA A 240 -14.36 12.02 15.69
N VAL A 241 -14.80 11.01 16.41
CA VAL A 241 -14.18 10.54 17.65
C VAL A 241 -13.17 9.48 17.27
N ILE A 242 -11.90 9.83 17.33
CA ILE A 242 -10.81 8.89 17.09
C ILE A 242 -10.75 7.96 18.31
N GLN A 243 -11.39 6.81 18.21
CA GLN A 243 -11.13 5.73 19.15
C GLN A 243 -9.92 4.94 18.66
N ASP A 244 -9.01 4.64 19.57
CA ASP A 244 -7.95 3.70 19.26
C ASP A 244 -8.55 2.32 19.00
N PRO A 245 -8.19 1.68 17.88
CA PRO A 245 -8.61 0.31 17.65
C PRO A 245 -8.13 -0.59 18.78
N PRO A 246 -8.90 -1.63 19.13
CA PRO A 246 -8.49 -2.56 20.16
C PRO A 246 -7.20 -3.26 19.73
N PHE A 247 -6.10 -2.96 20.44
CA PHE A 247 -4.78 -3.55 20.23
C PHE A 247 -4.66 -4.95 20.82
N THR A 248 -5.70 -5.40 21.48
CA THR A 248 -5.74 -6.65 22.26
C THR A 248 -6.24 -7.85 21.47
N ASN A 249 -6.57 -7.70 20.19
CA ASN A 249 -7.15 -8.75 19.37
C ASN A 249 -6.20 -9.26 18.28
N GLY A 250 -6.30 -10.54 17.97
CA GLY A 250 -5.62 -11.16 16.85
C GLY A 250 -4.11 -11.07 16.96
N PHE A 251 -3.46 -10.69 15.88
CA PHE A 251 -2.02 -10.62 15.75
C PHE A 251 -1.33 -9.74 16.81
N TYR A 252 -1.90 -8.58 17.14
CA TYR A 252 -1.30 -7.68 18.13
C TYR A 252 -1.22 -8.29 19.52
N ALA A 253 -2.26 -9.05 19.91
CA ALA A 253 -2.32 -9.71 21.23
C ALA A 253 -1.18 -10.71 21.45
N CYS A 254 -0.56 -11.25 20.40
CA CYS A 254 0.60 -12.13 20.50
C CYS A 254 1.84 -11.41 21.06
N TRP A 255 1.95 -10.10 20.85
CA TRP A 255 3.17 -9.35 21.12
C TRP A 255 3.06 -8.37 22.28
N ALA A 256 1.88 -7.76 22.48
CA ALA A 256 1.69 -6.74 23.50
C ALA A 256 0.26 -6.79 24.05
N LYS A 257 0.10 -6.44 25.34
CA LYS A 257 -1.20 -6.31 26.01
C LYS A 257 -1.78 -4.92 25.86
N GLU A 258 -0.93 -3.91 25.66
CA GLU A 258 -1.31 -2.50 25.59
C GLU A 258 -0.66 -1.82 24.39
N ARG A 259 -1.35 -0.83 23.84
CA ARG A 259 -0.85 0.02 22.78
C ARG A 259 -0.20 1.27 23.38
N THR A 260 1.07 1.49 23.06
CA THR A 260 1.82 2.70 23.38
C THR A 260 1.80 3.71 22.24
N GLU A 261 2.39 4.88 22.43
CA GLU A 261 2.53 5.90 21.38
C GLU A 261 3.30 5.38 20.17
N THR A 262 4.30 4.55 20.39
CA THR A 262 5.17 4.02 19.35
C THR A 262 4.88 2.56 18.97
N SER A 263 3.80 1.96 19.46
CA SER A 263 3.38 0.63 19.00
C SER A 263 3.07 0.64 17.50
N TRP A 264 3.50 -0.40 16.81
CA TRP A 264 3.35 -0.49 15.37
C TRP A 264 1.90 -0.49 14.88
N GLY A 265 1.65 0.21 13.76
CA GLY A 265 0.35 0.24 13.10
C GLY A 265 0.18 -0.94 12.13
N ALA A 266 -1.03 -1.05 11.57
CA ALA A 266 -1.39 -2.15 10.66
C ALA A 266 -0.50 -2.19 9.40
N ILE A 267 -0.13 -1.04 8.83
CA ILE A 267 0.79 -0.99 7.68
C ILE A 267 2.13 -1.65 8.02
N SER A 268 2.66 -1.40 9.23
CA SER A 268 3.90 -2.04 9.66
C SER A 268 3.75 -3.56 9.86
N VAL A 269 2.61 -4.00 10.36
CA VAL A 269 2.27 -5.43 10.49
C VAL A 269 2.16 -6.09 9.12
N TRP A 270 1.48 -5.47 8.17
CA TRP A 270 1.34 -6.00 6.81
C TRP A 270 2.68 -6.07 6.07
N ALA A 271 3.53 -5.06 6.23
CA ALA A 271 4.89 -5.04 5.68
C ALA A 271 5.78 -6.14 6.30
N TRP A 272 5.66 -6.35 7.60
CA TRP A 272 6.30 -7.47 8.29
C TRP A 272 5.82 -8.82 7.75
N GLY A 273 4.50 -8.95 7.48
CA GLY A 273 3.93 -10.13 6.84
C GLY A 273 4.53 -10.42 5.47
N ALA A 274 4.74 -9.40 4.64
CA ALA A 274 5.41 -9.55 3.34
C ALA A 274 6.82 -10.13 3.51
N SER A 275 7.58 -9.71 4.53
CA SER A 275 8.89 -10.29 4.87
C SER A 275 8.78 -11.76 5.29
N ARG A 276 7.71 -12.16 5.98
CA ARG A 276 7.51 -13.57 6.37
C ARG A 276 7.13 -14.43 5.17
N VAL A 277 6.39 -13.88 4.20
CA VAL A 277 6.15 -14.57 2.93
C VAL A 277 7.46 -14.73 2.15
N LEU A 278 8.32 -13.71 2.14
CA LEU A 278 9.65 -13.82 1.51
C LEU A 278 10.49 -14.92 2.16
N ASP A 279 10.47 -15.04 3.51
CA ASP A 279 11.15 -16.16 4.21
C ASP A 279 10.65 -17.53 3.72
N TRP A 280 9.37 -17.67 3.41
CA TRP A 280 8.83 -18.88 2.81
C TRP A 280 9.29 -19.06 1.36
N LEU A 281 9.23 -18.00 0.55
CA LEU A 281 9.64 -18.06 -0.87
C LEU A 281 11.11 -18.47 -1.03
N GLU A 282 11.98 -18.18 -0.05
CA GLU A 282 13.36 -18.66 0.00
C GLU A 282 13.46 -20.20 0.08
N THR A 283 12.40 -20.87 0.56
CA THR A 283 12.32 -22.34 0.67
C THR A 283 11.64 -23.01 -0.50
N VAL A 284 11.01 -22.24 -1.42
CA VAL A 284 10.25 -22.79 -2.53
C VAL A 284 11.16 -23.09 -3.73
N PRO A 285 11.34 -24.37 -4.11
CA PRO A 285 12.15 -24.73 -5.26
C PRO A 285 11.67 -24.04 -6.54
N GLY A 286 12.62 -23.54 -7.34
CA GLY A 286 12.33 -22.86 -8.61
C GLY A 286 12.05 -21.35 -8.48
N ILE A 287 12.10 -20.76 -7.28
CA ILE A 287 12.05 -19.31 -7.09
C ILE A 287 13.45 -18.77 -6.79
N ASP A 288 13.87 -17.72 -7.49
CA ASP A 288 15.04 -16.96 -7.10
C ASP A 288 14.64 -15.88 -6.09
N SER A 289 14.84 -16.17 -4.83
CA SER A 289 14.49 -15.27 -3.72
C SER A 289 15.26 -13.94 -3.71
N ARG A 290 16.36 -13.84 -4.45
CA ARG A 290 17.13 -12.59 -4.64
C ARG A 290 16.49 -11.68 -5.67
N ARG A 291 15.49 -12.15 -6.42
CA ARG A 291 14.77 -11.42 -7.46
C ARG A 291 13.26 -11.40 -7.18
N VAL A 292 12.90 -11.10 -5.94
CA VAL A 292 11.48 -10.94 -5.54
C VAL A 292 11.12 -9.46 -5.52
N ALA A 293 10.05 -9.12 -6.25
CA ALA A 293 9.41 -7.82 -6.22
C ALA A 293 8.24 -7.83 -5.23
N VAL A 294 8.10 -6.81 -4.39
CA VAL A 294 6.91 -6.57 -3.56
C VAL A 294 6.02 -5.52 -4.21
N VAL A 295 4.73 -5.80 -4.32
CA VAL A 295 3.74 -4.94 -4.98
C VAL A 295 2.57 -4.69 -4.05
N GLY A 296 2.08 -3.46 -4.02
CA GLY A 296 0.86 -3.09 -3.33
C GLY A 296 0.15 -1.92 -3.98
N HIS A 297 -1.17 -1.88 -3.79
CA HIS A 297 -2.05 -0.83 -4.28
C HIS A 297 -2.66 -0.06 -3.10
N SER A 298 -2.81 1.27 -3.23
CA SER A 298 -3.44 2.10 -2.21
C SER A 298 -2.69 1.98 -0.86
N ARG A 299 -3.36 1.67 0.24
CA ARG A 299 -2.72 1.32 1.52
C ARG A 299 -1.75 0.13 1.43
N GLY A 300 -1.97 -0.79 0.47
CA GLY A 300 -1.01 -1.83 0.12
C GLY A 300 0.26 -1.26 -0.51
N GLY A 301 0.18 -0.16 -1.27
CA GLY A 301 1.32 0.57 -1.82
C GLY A 301 2.15 1.27 -0.72
N LYS A 302 1.48 1.92 0.25
CA LYS A 302 2.13 2.41 1.49
C LYS A 302 2.88 1.26 2.19
N THR A 303 2.25 0.09 2.24
CA THR A 303 2.82 -1.13 2.85
C THR A 303 4.04 -1.65 2.07
N ALA A 304 3.97 -1.67 0.74
CA ALA A 304 5.09 -2.12 -0.12
C ALA A 304 6.32 -1.21 0.06
N LEU A 305 6.13 0.11 0.12
CA LEU A 305 7.21 1.06 0.42
C LEU A 305 7.85 0.77 1.78
N TRP A 306 7.04 0.57 2.83
CA TRP A 306 7.57 0.27 4.16
C TRP A 306 8.23 -1.11 4.24
N ALA A 307 7.70 -2.11 3.53
CA ALA A 307 8.34 -3.42 3.39
C ALA A 307 9.72 -3.30 2.73
N GLY A 308 9.80 -2.57 1.61
CA GLY A 308 11.06 -2.31 0.92
C GLY A 308 12.07 -1.51 1.74
N ALA A 309 11.62 -0.53 2.54
CA ALA A 309 12.47 0.26 3.43
C ALA A 309 13.09 -0.58 4.55
N THR A 310 12.35 -1.55 5.07
CA THR A 310 12.71 -2.35 6.26
C THR A 310 13.28 -3.73 5.94
N ASP A 311 13.01 -4.29 4.75
CA ASP A 311 13.57 -5.57 4.32
C ASP A 311 14.32 -5.42 2.99
N ARG A 312 15.64 -5.47 3.08
CA ARG A 312 16.54 -5.26 1.93
C ARG A 312 16.57 -6.41 0.94
N ARG A 313 15.95 -7.54 1.24
CA ARG A 313 15.88 -8.70 0.34
C ARG A 313 14.91 -8.50 -0.83
N PHE A 314 13.94 -7.61 -0.72
CA PHE A 314 13.10 -7.24 -1.87
C PHE A 314 13.94 -6.52 -2.92
N ALA A 315 14.09 -7.13 -4.09
CA ALA A 315 14.91 -6.59 -5.18
C ALA A 315 14.23 -5.41 -5.90
N LEU A 316 12.90 -5.40 -5.94
CA LEU A 316 12.08 -4.34 -6.53
C LEU A 316 10.90 -4.04 -5.59
N VAL A 317 10.60 -2.77 -5.42
CA VAL A 317 9.46 -2.27 -4.64
C VAL A 317 8.52 -1.52 -5.57
N CYS A 318 7.27 -1.97 -5.70
CA CYS A 318 6.25 -1.34 -6.53
C CYS A 318 5.13 -0.78 -5.65
N ALA A 319 4.97 0.54 -5.64
CA ALA A 319 3.90 1.25 -4.97
C ALA A 319 2.95 1.85 -6.00
N ASN A 320 1.70 1.36 -6.04
CA ASN A 320 0.67 1.81 -6.97
C ASN A 320 -0.39 2.63 -6.24
N ASP A 321 -0.69 3.83 -6.73
CA ASP A 321 -1.69 4.77 -6.21
C ASP A 321 -1.63 4.87 -4.67
N SER A 322 -0.44 5.02 -4.13
CA SER A 322 -0.20 4.88 -2.68
C SER A 322 -0.53 6.14 -1.88
N GLY A 323 -0.59 7.27 -2.51
CA GLY A 323 -1.11 8.53 -1.98
C GLY A 323 -0.39 9.09 -0.76
N CYS A 324 -1.12 9.85 0.04
CA CYS A 324 -0.66 10.43 1.30
C CYS A 324 -0.07 9.36 2.22
N CYS A 325 1.03 9.66 2.91
CA CYS A 325 1.76 8.70 3.75
C CYS A 325 2.26 7.44 3.00
N GLY A 326 2.12 7.40 1.69
CA GLY A 326 2.70 6.46 0.74
C GLY A 326 3.78 7.15 -0.08
N ALA A 327 3.57 7.32 -1.39
CA ALA A 327 4.52 7.99 -2.26
C ALA A 327 4.23 9.48 -2.49
N LYS A 328 3.07 10.02 -2.12
CA LYS A 328 2.76 11.43 -2.36
C LYS A 328 3.57 12.34 -1.43
N LEU A 329 4.31 13.31 -1.98
CA LEU A 329 4.89 14.40 -1.18
C LEU A 329 3.79 15.22 -0.49
N ASN A 330 3.95 15.45 0.81
CA ASN A 330 2.98 16.24 1.60
C ASN A 330 3.19 17.74 1.46
N HIS A 331 4.44 18.20 1.22
CA HIS A 331 4.76 19.61 0.98
C HIS A 331 4.19 20.15 -0.34
N VAL A 332 3.60 19.31 -1.16
CA VAL A 332 2.95 19.70 -2.41
C VAL A 332 1.45 19.87 -2.18
N ALA A 333 0.94 21.08 -2.42
CA ALA A 333 -0.49 21.33 -2.42
C ALA A 333 -1.12 20.74 -3.67
N VAL A 334 -1.70 19.54 -3.56
CA VAL A 334 -2.52 18.96 -4.62
C VAL A 334 -3.98 19.09 -4.20
N SER A 335 -4.76 19.80 -5.00
CA SER A 335 -6.20 19.93 -4.76
C SER A 335 -6.87 18.56 -4.67
N MET A 336 -7.74 18.37 -3.69
CA MET A 336 -8.49 17.13 -3.41
C MET A 336 -7.64 15.92 -2.98
N SER A 337 -6.33 16.03 -2.82
CA SER A 337 -5.53 14.91 -2.31
C SER A 337 -5.73 14.69 -0.81
N GLU A 338 -5.57 13.44 -0.40
CA GLU A 338 -5.59 13.06 1.02
C GLU A 338 -4.54 13.81 1.84
N THR A 339 -4.83 14.04 3.12
CA THR A 339 -3.94 14.67 4.11
C THR A 339 -3.63 13.71 5.25
N ILE A 340 -2.54 13.97 5.98
CA ILE A 340 -2.16 13.18 7.18
C ILE A 340 -3.29 13.13 8.20
N ARG A 341 -4.00 14.26 8.38
CA ARG A 341 -5.15 14.32 9.31
C ARG A 341 -6.28 13.40 8.85
N GLN A 342 -6.59 13.37 7.55
CA GLN A 342 -7.64 12.50 7.01
C GLN A 342 -7.24 11.03 7.17
N ASP A 343 -6.01 10.64 6.85
CA ASP A 343 -5.52 9.28 7.02
C ASP A 343 -5.58 8.84 8.49
N ASN A 344 -5.10 9.66 9.42
CA ASN A 344 -5.14 9.34 10.85
C ASN A 344 -6.55 9.30 11.43
N ASN A 345 -7.49 10.10 10.92
CA ASN A 345 -8.87 10.13 11.39
C ASN A 345 -9.69 8.97 10.84
N ASN A 346 -9.54 8.70 9.52
CA ASN A 346 -10.31 7.66 8.85
C ASN A 346 -9.76 6.27 9.13
N ASN A 347 -8.45 6.15 9.35
CA ASN A 347 -7.74 4.90 9.50
C ASN A 347 -6.77 4.91 10.70
N PRO A 348 -7.23 5.16 11.94
CA PRO A 348 -6.38 5.36 13.11
C PRO A 348 -5.53 4.14 13.49
N HIS A 349 -5.80 2.99 12.90
CA HIS A 349 -5.05 1.73 13.08
C HIS A 349 -3.86 1.58 12.12
N TRP A 350 -3.78 2.37 11.03
CA TRP A 350 -2.73 2.19 10.03
C TRP A 350 -1.34 2.55 10.54
N PHE A 351 -1.23 3.60 11.37
CA PHE A 351 0.02 4.16 11.85
C PHE A 351 0.16 4.06 13.37
N CYS A 352 1.32 4.36 13.92
CA CYS A 352 1.48 4.51 15.37
C CYS A 352 0.76 5.78 15.87
N ARG A 353 0.44 5.84 17.17
CA ARG A 353 -0.24 7.01 17.76
C ARG A 353 0.58 8.30 17.64
N ALA A 354 1.91 8.20 17.78
CA ALA A 354 2.82 9.32 17.65
C ALA A 354 2.67 10.05 16.31
N PHE A 355 2.19 9.39 15.26
CA PHE A 355 2.00 10.00 13.95
C PHE A 355 0.96 11.14 13.97
N ARG A 356 0.02 11.13 14.91
CA ARG A 356 -1.01 12.17 15.06
C ARG A 356 -0.45 13.57 15.34
N GLN A 357 0.79 13.68 15.86
CA GLN A 357 1.46 14.97 16.06
C GLN A 357 1.61 15.80 14.78
N PHE A 358 1.55 15.14 13.61
CA PHE A 358 1.67 15.79 12.30
C PHE A 358 0.33 16.16 11.65
N ASN A 359 -0.80 15.91 12.31
CA ASN A 359 -2.12 16.24 11.80
C ASN A 359 -2.25 17.73 11.47
N GLY A 360 -2.52 18.06 10.19
CA GLY A 360 -2.66 19.44 9.71
C GLY A 360 -1.35 20.22 9.64
N ARG A 361 -0.22 19.52 9.60
CA ARG A 361 1.11 20.11 9.44
C ARG A 361 1.76 19.71 8.12
N ASP A 362 0.97 19.24 7.15
CA ASP A 362 1.42 18.64 5.89
C ASP A 362 2.49 19.48 5.17
N PHE A 363 2.39 20.81 5.20
CA PHE A 363 3.33 21.71 4.51
C PHE A 363 4.54 22.17 5.33
N VAL A 364 4.66 21.70 6.58
CA VAL A 364 5.74 22.11 7.50
C VAL A 364 6.34 20.90 8.22
N LEU A 365 6.29 19.73 7.58
CA LEU A 365 6.85 18.52 8.13
C LEU A 365 8.39 18.60 8.17
N PRO A 366 9.04 18.04 9.22
CA PRO A 366 10.51 17.94 9.25
C PRO A 366 11.05 16.82 8.36
N TYR A 367 10.21 16.14 7.59
CA TYR A 367 10.48 15.04 6.67
C TYR A 367 9.48 15.06 5.51
N ASP A 368 9.68 14.24 4.45
CA ASP A 368 8.63 13.92 3.51
C ASP A 368 8.86 12.55 2.85
N GLN A 369 7.94 12.12 2.00
CA GLN A 369 7.87 10.74 1.47
C GLN A 369 9.04 10.38 0.55
N HIS A 370 9.74 11.35 -0.03
CA HIS A 370 11.00 11.10 -0.75
C HIS A 370 12.10 10.49 0.15
N TRP A 371 12.06 10.77 1.49
CA TRP A 371 12.96 10.09 2.43
C TRP A 371 12.60 8.61 2.57
N LEU A 372 11.30 8.27 2.66
CA LEU A 372 10.84 6.89 2.71
C LEU A 372 11.25 6.12 1.45
N ALA A 373 10.97 6.70 0.28
CA ALA A 373 11.31 6.14 -1.02
C ALA A 373 12.84 5.90 -1.17
N ALA A 374 13.65 6.84 -0.70
CA ALA A 374 15.10 6.75 -0.73
C ALA A 374 15.69 5.58 0.10
N LEU A 375 14.96 5.08 1.13
CA LEU A 375 15.38 3.89 1.88
C LEU A 375 15.46 2.61 1.02
N VAL A 376 14.86 2.63 -0.18
CA VAL A 376 14.94 1.51 -1.13
C VAL A 376 16.30 1.49 -1.85
N ALA A 377 17.00 2.62 -1.98
CA ALA A 377 18.30 2.68 -2.64
C ALA A 377 19.32 1.68 -2.04
N PRO A 378 20.20 1.06 -2.88
CA PRO A 378 20.34 1.21 -4.33
C PRO A 378 19.47 0.24 -5.16
N ARG A 379 18.49 -0.48 -4.53
CA ARG A 379 17.60 -1.43 -5.19
C ARG A 379 16.61 -0.73 -6.12
N LEU A 380 15.76 -1.49 -6.76
CA LEU A 380 14.77 -0.97 -7.70
C LEU A 380 13.53 -0.46 -6.97
N LEU A 381 13.07 0.72 -7.35
CA LEU A 381 11.82 1.32 -6.90
C LEU A 381 10.95 1.63 -8.12
N TYR A 382 9.65 1.34 -8.02
CA TYR A 382 8.67 1.75 -9.01
C TYR A 382 7.47 2.41 -8.35
N ILE A 383 7.16 3.63 -8.74
CA ILE A 383 5.97 4.34 -8.29
C ILE A 383 5.01 4.45 -9.48
N ALA A 384 3.75 4.13 -9.27
CA ALA A 384 2.72 4.12 -10.28
C ALA A 384 1.50 4.90 -9.82
N SER A 385 0.97 5.74 -10.70
CA SER A 385 -0.14 6.64 -10.41
C SER A 385 -1.22 6.54 -11.49
N ALA A 386 -2.46 6.91 -11.15
CA ALA A 386 -3.58 7.01 -12.07
C ALA A 386 -4.04 8.46 -12.25
N SER A 387 -4.30 8.88 -13.49
CA SER A 387 -4.63 10.27 -13.81
C SER A 387 -6.00 10.72 -13.29
N GLY A 388 -6.91 9.80 -13.01
CA GLY A 388 -8.22 10.06 -12.38
C GLY A 388 -8.20 10.01 -10.86
N ASP A 389 -7.09 9.58 -10.24
CA ASP A 389 -6.95 9.43 -8.79
C ASP A 389 -6.40 10.72 -8.14
N ALA A 390 -7.21 11.76 -8.11
CA ALA A 390 -6.83 13.01 -7.46
C ALA A 390 -6.51 12.82 -5.96
N GLY A 391 -7.16 11.85 -5.31
CA GLY A 391 -6.94 11.54 -3.89
C GLY A 391 -5.50 11.10 -3.60
N ALA A 392 -4.92 10.27 -4.44
CA ALA A 392 -3.54 9.84 -4.32
C ALA A 392 -2.52 10.96 -4.65
N GLY A 393 -2.92 11.98 -5.41
CA GLY A 393 -2.04 13.10 -5.76
C GLY A 393 -0.87 12.71 -6.67
N PRO A 394 -1.13 12.28 -7.93
CA PRO A 394 -0.15 11.72 -8.85
C PRO A 394 1.10 12.57 -9.06
N TRP A 395 0.96 13.91 -9.08
CA TRP A 395 2.11 14.80 -9.19
C TRP A 395 3.03 14.70 -7.97
N GLY A 396 2.47 14.65 -6.78
CA GLY A 396 3.24 14.45 -5.55
C GLY A 396 3.95 13.08 -5.51
N GLU A 397 3.34 12.03 -6.08
CA GLU A 397 3.97 10.71 -6.21
C GLU A 397 5.13 10.73 -7.21
N PHE A 398 4.98 11.44 -8.35
CA PHE A 398 6.08 11.66 -9.30
C PHE A 398 7.24 12.43 -8.68
N LEU A 399 6.95 13.51 -7.97
CA LEU A 399 7.98 14.30 -7.28
C LEU A 399 8.72 13.49 -6.22
N THR A 400 8.06 12.55 -5.55
CA THR A 400 8.75 11.62 -4.65
C THR A 400 9.79 10.78 -5.39
N ALA A 401 9.46 10.24 -6.56
CA ALA A 401 10.42 9.48 -7.37
C ALA A 401 11.62 10.36 -7.77
N ARG A 402 11.37 11.61 -8.18
CA ARG A 402 12.40 12.60 -8.53
C ARG A 402 13.28 12.94 -7.35
N HIS A 403 12.72 13.37 -6.24
CA HIS A 403 13.45 13.88 -5.06
C HIS A 403 14.10 12.78 -4.20
N ALA A 404 13.70 11.51 -4.34
CA ALA A 404 14.39 10.38 -3.75
C ALA A 404 15.66 9.97 -4.53
N SER A 405 15.72 10.27 -5.83
CA SER A 405 16.73 9.83 -6.76
C SER A 405 18.18 10.13 -6.36
N PRO A 406 18.50 11.25 -5.67
CA PRO A 406 19.87 11.51 -5.21
C PRO A 406 20.46 10.41 -4.31
N ALA A 407 19.63 9.58 -3.64
CA ALA A 407 20.15 8.45 -2.87
C ALA A 407 20.81 7.37 -3.76
N TRP A 408 20.33 7.18 -4.99
CA TRP A 408 20.93 6.23 -5.95
C TRP A 408 22.24 6.71 -6.51
N THR A 409 22.39 8.03 -6.70
CA THR A 409 23.65 8.59 -7.23
C THR A 409 24.83 8.39 -6.29
N LEU A 410 24.59 8.24 -4.98
CA LEU A 410 25.63 7.89 -4.01
C LEU A 410 26.29 6.52 -4.30
N TYR A 411 25.59 5.63 -5.00
CA TYR A 411 26.06 4.31 -5.40
C TYR A 411 26.51 4.24 -6.86
N GLY A 412 26.59 5.39 -7.55
CA GLY A 412 26.93 5.45 -8.97
C GLY A 412 25.81 4.95 -9.89
N ASN A 413 24.57 4.95 -9.41
CA ASN A 413 23.41 4.58 -10.21
C ASN A 413 22.53 5.81 -10.50
N ASP A 414 21.88 5.81 -11.66
CA ASP A 414 20.82 6.77 -11.93
C ASP A 414 19.55 6.40 -11.13
N GLY A 415 18.94 7.40 -10.50
CA GLY A 415 17.60 7.28 -9.90
C GLY A 415 16.51 7.30 -10.97
N LEU A 416 15.58 8.25 -10.89
CA LEU A 416 14.62 8.53 -11.96
C LEU A 416 15.35 9.27 -13.09
N VAL A 417 15.30 8.71 -14.29
CA VAL A 417 15.77 9.36 -15.51
C VAL A 417 14.55 9.87 -16.27
N GLU A 418 14.44 11.18 -16.35
CA GLU A 418 13.34 11.85 -17.04
C GLU A 418 13.68 11.98 -18.53
N ASP A 419 13.58 10.86 -19.26
CA ASP A 419 13.88 10.74 -20.67
C ASP A 419 12.69 11.12 -21.60
N GLY A 420 11.64 11.69 -21.03
CA GLY A 420 10.44 12.14 -21.73
C GLY A 420 9.61 13.10 -20.89
N PRO A 421 8.49 13.58 -21.40
CA PRO A 421 7.59 14.44 -20.67
C PRO A 421 6.75 13.66 -19.66
N TYR A 422 6.43 14.29 -18.52
CA TYR A 422 5.40 13.78 -17.60
C TYR A 422 4.04 13.76 -18.29
N ARG A 423 3.63 12.57 -18.75
CA ARG A 423 2.38 12.35 -19.50
C ARG A 423 1.76 11.03 -19.16
N ILE A 424 0.45 10.94 -19.38
CA ILE A 424 -0.30 9.69 -19.29
C ILE A 424 0.29 8.68 -20.27
N GLU A 425 0.55 7.47 -19.77
CA GLU A 425 1.06 6.31 -20.51
C GLU A 425 2.47 6.48 -21.12
N VAL A 426 3.24 7.44 -20.62
CA VAL A 426 4.67 7.58 -20.91
C VAL A 426 5.47 7.16 -19.68
N PRO A 427 5.99 5.92 -19.64
CA PRO A 427 6.71 5.42 -18.46
C PRO A 427 8.19 5.86 -18.49
N PHE A 428 8.75 6.07 -17.30
CA PHE A 428 10.18 6.26 -17.07
C PHE A 428 10.78 4.96 -16.57
N HIS A 429 11.63 4.30 -17.35
CA HIS A 429 12.18 2.97 -17.05
C HIS A 429 13.70 2.88 -17.11
N VAL A 430 14.40 3.97 -17.42
CA VAL A 430 15.84 3.94 -17.73
C VAL A 430 16.67 3.75 -16.48
N GLY A 431 16.41 4.53 -15.43
CA GLY A 431 17.15 4.48 -14.17
C GLY A 431 16.68 3.37 -13.24
N ARG A 432 17.15 3.39 -12.00
CA ARG A 432 16.78 2.45 -10.93
C ARG A 432 15.46 2.81 -10.23
N VAL A 433 14.94 4.00 -10.48
CA VAL A 433 13.61 4.45 -10.06
C VAL A 433 12.76 4.55 -11.32
N GLY A 434 11.68 3.78 -11.35
CA GLY A 434 10.68 3.82 -12.41
C GLY A 434 9.44 4.61 -11.98
N TYR A 435 8.76 5.18 -12.97
CA TYR A 435 7.47 5.85 -12.75
C TYR A 435 6.58 5.72 -13.99
N HIS A 436 5.27 5.65 -13.78
CA HIS A 436 4.29 5.93 -14.82
C HIS A 436 3.03 6.60 -14.26
N LEU A 437 2.36 7.35 -15.11
CA LEU A 437 1.00 7.84 -14.92
C LEU A 437 0.09 7.13 -15.92
N ARG A 438 -0.78 6.21 -15.47
CA ARG A 438 -1.76 5.59 -16.36
C ARG A 438 -3.04 6.40 -16.48
N LYS A 439 -3.81 6.14 -17.50
CA LYS A 439 -5.20 6.62 -17.61
C LYS A 439 -6.10 5.81 -16.67
N GLY A 440 -7.07 6.48 -16.03
CA GLY A 440 -8.12 5.84 -15.24
C GLY A 440 -8.09 6.20 -13.76
N ASP A 441 -8.93 5.51 -12.99
CA ASP A 441 -9.22 5.80 -11.59
C ASP A 441 -8.36 4.95 -10.63
N HIS A 442 -8.63 5.06 -9.33
CA HIS A 442 -7.93 4.37 -8.25
C HIS A 442 -8.05 2.84 -8.33
N ASP A 443 -7.11 2.16 -8.98
CA ASP A 443 -7.07 0.71 -9.15
C ASP A 443 -5.65 0.20 -9.42
N LEU A 444 -5.48 -1.13 -9.40
CA LEU A 444 -4.29 -1.85 -9.88
C LEU A 444 -4.71 -2.68 -11.09
N THR A 445 -4.24 -2.28 -12.27
CA THR A 445 -4.68 -2.81 -13.54
C THR A 445 -3.60 -3.63 -14.26
N LEU A 446 -3.97 -4.29 -15.33
CA LEU A 446 -3.03 -5.00 -16.20
C LEU A 446 -1.97 -4.05 -16.79
N TYR A 447 -2.32 -2.76 -17.02
CA TYR A 447 -1.35 -1.77 -17.48
C TYR A 447 -0.23 -1.58 -16.45
N ASP A 448 -0.58 -1.39 -15.18
CA ASP A 448 0.41 -1.22 -14.09
C ASP A 448 1.33 -2.45 -14.01
N TRP A 449 0.76 -3.65 -14.00
CA TRP A 449 1.51 -4.90 -13.98
C TRP A 449 2.44 -5.05 -15.19
N SER A 450 1.97 -4.66 -16.39
CA SER A 450 2.81 -4.70 -17.59
C SER A 450 4.02 -3.78 -17.43
N ARG A 451 3.84 -2.57 -16.89
CA ARG A 451 4.95 -1.63 -16.65
C ARG A 451 5.90 -2.13 -15.56
N PHE A 452 5.39 -2.73 -14.49
CA PHE A 452 6.26 -3.34 -13.46
C PHE A 452 7.10 -4.48 -14.03
N MET A 453 6.51 -5.33 -14.87
CA MET A 453 7.22 -6.41 -15.53
C MET A 453 8.22 -5.91 -16.58
N ASP A 454 7.89 -4.87 -17.36
CA ASP A 454 8.81 -4.26 -18.33
C ASP A 454 10.05 -3.71 -17.61
N PHE A 455 9.83 -3.05 -16.47
CA PHE A 455 10.92 -2.53 -15.64
C PHE A 455 11.75 -3.66 -15.01
N ALA A 456 11.09 -4.70 -14.51
CA ALA A 456 11.76 -5.88 -13.98
C ALA A 456 12.55 -6.65 -15.06
N ASP A 457 12.02 -6.79 -16.28
CA ASP A 457 12.72 -7.41 -17.42
C ASP A 457 14.01 -6.66 -17.77
N ARG A 458 14.00 -5.33 -17.65
CA ARG A 458 15.17 -4.49 -17.93
C ARG A 458 16.26 -4.60 -16.86
N HIS A 459 15.90 -4.76 -15.59
CA HIS A 459 16.81 -4.58 -14.46
C HIS A 459 17.07 -5.83 -13.62
N LEU A 460 16.22 -6.86 -13.68
CA LEU A 460 16.34 -8.09 -12.88
C LEU A 460 16.70 -9.35 -13.68
N ARG A 461 16.71 -9.27 -15.00
CA ARG A 461 17.07 -10.41 -15.88
C ARG A 461 18.51 -10.40 -16.27
#